data_5ec479fa53ad9d81919f8b2b1a5fa914
#
_entry.id   5ec479fa53ad9d81919f8b2b1a5fa914
#
_cell.length_a   1.000
_cell.length_b   1.000
_cell.length_c   1.000
_cell.angle_alpha   90.00
_cell.angle_beta   90.00
_cell.angle_gamma   90.00
#
_symmetry.space_group_name_H-M   'P 1'
#
loop_
_entity.id
_entity.type
_entity.pdbx_description
1 polymer ?
#
loop_
_entity_poly.entity_id
_entity_poly.type
_entity_poly.pdbx_seq_one_letter_code
_entity_poly.pdbx_strand_id
1 'polypeptide(L)'
;MRIRINCFSWLAVLAIALSIAAGCQSSRNSQNACCSTAVCSLPAQASPPTQAAQVAMTPAQALAELKAGNARFVAGHPLKRNLPADVKATASGQYPFAVVLSCIDSRQPIEIVLDQGIGGIFSARVAGNVLNEDILGSMEFACKVSGAKLIAVIGHSNCGAIKGALDDVQLGNLTGLLAKIKPAMDAVPAEVQPRTSRNYKFVDGVSEANVRLVMQQIRERSPILREMLDQGQIELVG
;
A
#
# COMPACT_ATOMS: atom_id res chain seq x y z
N MET A 1 4.98 2.57 9.88
CA MET A 1 3.73 1.76 9.74
C MET A 1 4.09 0.39 9.20
N ARG A 2 3.93 -0.68 9.98
CA ARG A 2 4.19 -2.04 9.47
C ARG A 2 2.95 -2.54 8.72
N ILE A 3 3.05 -2.63 7.40
CA ILE A 3 2.06 -3.29 6.55
C ILE A 3 2.36 -4.78 6.55
N ARG A 4 1.41 -5.61 7.03
CA ARG A 4 1.60 -7.07 7.09
C ARG A 4 1.06 -7.71 5.80
N ILE A 5 1.92 -8.48 5.14
CA ILE A 5 1.53 -9.42 4.09
C ILE A 5 1.79 -10.81 4.67
N ASN A 6 0.73 -11.54 5.05
CA ASN A 6 0.87 -12.91 5.49
C ASN A 6 1.03 -13.83 4.28
N CYS A 7 2.22 -14.42 4.10
CA CYS A 7 2.39 -15.59 3.26
C CYS A 7 1.83 -16.80 4.00
N PHE A 8 0.65 -17.27 3.61
CA PHE A 8 0.10 -18.53 4.10
C PHE A 8 0.93 -19.71 3.59
N SER A 9 1.49 -20.45 4.54
CA SER A 9 2.08 -21.78 4.29
C SER A 9 0.94 -22.78 4.14
N TRP A 10 0.80 -23.35 2.94
CA TRP A 10 -0.16 -24.43 2.69
C TRP A 10 0.42 -25.74 3.22
N LEU A 11 -0.13 -26.24 4.30
CA LEU A 11 -0.04 -27.66 4.66
C LEU A 11 -1.42 -28.28 4.43
N ALA A 12 -1.47 -29.11 3.42
CA ALA A 12 -2.63 -29.94 3.09
C ALA A 12 -2.85 -31.00 4.16
N VAL A 13 -4.06 -31.09 4.72
CA VAL A 13 -4.54 -32.30 5.39
C VAL A 13 -5.76 -32.77 4.63
N LEU A 14 -5.56 -33.89 3.91
CA LEU A 14 -6.61 -34.70 3.30
C LEU A 14 -7.34 -35.44 4.43
N ALA A 15 -8.64 -35.22 4.58
CA ALA A 15 -9.51 -36.09 5.36
C ALA A 15 -10.71 -36.46 4.47
N ILE A 16 -10.70 -37.70 4.02
CA ILE A 16 -11.81 -38.40 3.34
C ILE A 16 -12.80 -38.84 4.40
N ALA A 17 -14.05 -38.43 4.27
CA ALA A 17 -15.17 -39.12 4.96
C ALA A 17 -16.35 -39.26 4.00
N LEU A 18 -16.60 -40.52 3.60
CA LEU A 18 -17.85 -41.01 3.03
C LEU A 18 -18.93 -41.04 4.10
N SER A 19 -20.15 -40.62 3.77
CA SER A 19 -21.40 -41.16 4.34
C SER A 19 -22.60 -40.61 3.56
N ILE A 20 -23.21 -41.45 2.72
CA ILE A 20 -24.52 -42.12 2.83
C ILE A 20 -25.73 -41.15 2.75
N ALA A 21 -26.44 -41.35 1.66
CA ALA A 21 -27.77 -40.84 1.35
C ALA A 21 -28.84 -41.49 2.23
N ALA A 22 -29.79 -40.69 2.72
CA ALA A 22 -31.12 -41.16 3.03
C ALA A 22 -32.10 -40.01 2.81
N GLY A 23 -33.08 -40.31 2.10
CA GLY A 23 -34.10 -39.52 1.53
C GLY A 23 -35.32 -39.29 2.41
N CYS A 24 -36.30 -38.69 1.76
CA CYS A 24 -37.71 -38.54 2.16
C CYS A 24 -38.06 -37.34 3.02
N GLN A 25 -38.99 -36.54 2.77
CA GLN A 25 -40.31 -36.52 2.20
C GLN A 25 -40.90 -35.10 2.37
N SER A 26 -41.65 -34.71 1.41
CA SER A 26 -42.58 -33.61 1.35
C SER A 26 -43.48 -33.48 2.61
N SER A 27 -43.59 -32.25 3.17
CA SER A 27 -44.83 -31.80 3.72
C SER A 27 -45.06 -30.31 3.45
N ARG A 28 -46.04 -30.02 2.63
CA ARG A 28 -46.66 -28.66 2.51
C ARG A 28 -47.46 -28.41 3.79
N ASN A 29 -47.18 -27.33 4.45
CA ASN A 29 -48.20 -26.35 4.95
C ASN A 29 -47.52 -25.41 6.00
N SER A 30 -47.46 -24.16 5.75
CA SER A 30 -48.15 -23.12 6.56
C SER A 30 -47.71 -21.76 6.05
N GLN A 31 -48.64 -21.01 5.60
CA GLN A 31 -48.54 -19.61 5.30
C GLN A 31 -48.40 -18.79 6.62
N ASN A 32 -47.74 -17.64 6.49
CA ASN A 32 -47.75 -16.51 7.42
C ASN A 32 -46.81 -16.59 8.64
N ALA A 33 -45.62 -16.10 8.44
CA ALA A 33 -44.93 -15.36 9.51
C ALA A 33 -44.05 -14.27 8.89
N CYS A 34 -44.51 -13.06 9.07
CA CYS A 34 -43.73 -11.84 9.28
C CYS A 34 -42.52 -11.62 8.37
N CYS A 35 -42.73 -11.01 7.21
CA CYS A 35 -41.69 -10.30 6.47
C CYS A 35 -41.27 -9.07 7.28
N SER A 36 -40.42 -9.28 8.26
CA SER A 36 -39.60 -8.23 8.83
C SER A 36 -38.71 -7.75 7.71
N THR A 37 -38.93 -6.56 7.20
CA THR A 37 -38.09 -5.84 6.24
C THR A 37 -36.74 -5.56 6.87
N ALA A 38 -35.93 -6.59 7.03
CA ALA A 38 -34.49 -6.41 7.05
C ALA A 38 -34.13 -5.93 5.65
N VAL A 39 -34.05 -4.62 5.45
CA VAL A 39 -33.41 -4.01 4.31
C VAL A 39 -32.02 -4.60 4.30
N CYS A 40 -31.79 -5.58 3.45
CA CYS A 40 -30.46 -6.09 3.16
C CYS A 40 -29.73 -4.91 2.51
N SER A 41 -29.14 -4.04 3.34
CA SER A 41 -28.30 -2.95 2.86
C SER A 41 -27.15 -3.62 2.12
N LEU A 42 -27.18 -3.52 0.80
CA LEU A 42 -26.03 -3.86 -0.01
C LEU A 42 -24.80 -3.17 0.62
N PRO A 43 -23.69 -3.87 0.80
CA PRO A 43 -22.50 -3.25 1.34
C PRO A 43 -22.20 -2.01 0.51
N ALA A 44 -22.00 -0.87 1.18
CA ALA A 44 -21.75 0.41 0.54
C ALA A 44 -20.63 0.25 -0.49
N GLN A 45 -20.92 0.59 -1.75
CA GLN A 45 -19.95 0.56 -2.82
C GLN A 45 -19.00 1.74 -2.59
N ALA A 46 -17.68 1.47 -2.53
CA ALA A 46 -16.69 2.52 -2.44
C ALA A 46 -16.66 3.32 -3.76
N SER A 47 -16.57 4.63 -3.64
CA SER A 47 -16.48 5.56 -4.77
C SER A 47 -15.19 6.38 -4.69
N PRO A 48 -14.70 6.94 -5.81
CA PRO A 48 -13.55 7.83 -5.81
C PRO A 48 -13.77 9.04 -4.88
N PRO A 49 -12.70 9.59 -4.26
CA PRO A 49 -12.80 10.80 -3.47
C PRO A 49 -13.31 11.98 -4.31
N THR A 50 -14.13 12.84 -3.68
CA THR A 50 -14.53 14.12 -4.26
C THR A 50 -13.61 15.25 -3.80
N GLN A 51 -13.61 16.39 -4.49
CA GLN A 51 -12.85 17.56 -4.08
C GLN A 51 -13.20 18.00 -2.64
N ALA A 52 -14.49 18.04 -2.32
CA ALA A 52 -14.94 18.42 -0.98
C ALA A 52 -14.42 17.46 0.10
N ALA A 53 -14.44 16.15 -0.18
CA ALA A 53 -13.91 15.15 0.74
C ALA A 53 -12.38 15.29 0.94
N GLN A 54 -11.62 15.51 -0.15
CA GLN A 54 -10.17 15.72 -0.09
C GLN A 54 -9.81 16.98 0.69
N VAL A 55 -10.51 18.10 0.43
CA VAL A 55 -10.26 19.38 1.13
C VAL A 55 -10.53 19.27 2.62
N ALA A 56 -11.61 18.57 3.00
CA ALA A 56 -12.00 18.38 4.40
C ALA A 56 -11.09 17.36 5.15
N MET A 57 -10.33 16.54 4.42
CA MET A 57 -9.50 15.48 5.01
C MET A 57 -8.26 16.08 5.68
N THR A 58 -7.98 15.65 6.89
CA THR A 58 -6.72 15.93 7.59
C THR A 58 -5.63 14.90 7.25
N PRO A 59 -4.33 15.21 7.43
CA PRO A 59 -3.26 14.23 7.27
C PRO A 59 -3.46 12.95 8.11
N ALA A 60 -3.87 13.10 9.35
CA ALA A 60 -4.14 11.96 10.24
C ALA A 60 -5.29 11.06 9.72
N GLN A 61 -6.35 11.65 9.13
CA GLN A 61 -7.43 10.90 8.51
C GLN A 61 -6.96 10.18 7.25
N ALA A 62 -6.10 10.80 6.43
CA ALA A 62 -5.49 10.16 5.28
C ALA A 62 -4.67 8.92 5.68
N LEU A 63 -3.88 9.02 6.74
CA LEU A 63 -3.12 7.90 7.30
C LEU A 63 -4.05 6.80 7.84
N ALA A 64 -5.12 7.19 8.54
CA ALA A 64 -6.10 6.24 9.07
C ALA A 64 -6.77 5.45 7.94
N GLU A 65 -7.12 6.11 6.82
CA GLU A 65 -7.72 5.44 5.65
C GLU A 65 -6.77 4.44 5.00
N LEU A 66 -5.47 4.76 4.83
CA LEU A 66 -4.50 3.79 4.32
C LEU A 66 -4.34 2.59 5.25
N LYS A 67 -4.32 2.81 6.57
CA LYS A 67 -4.26 1.74 7.57
C LYS A 67 -5.50 0.85 7.53
N ALA A 68 -6.69 1.46 7.45
CA ALA A 68 -7.96 0.73 7.35
C ALA A 68 -8.03 -0.10 6.07
N GLY A 69 -7.58 0.47 4.93
CA GLY A 69 -7.50 -0.23 3.66
C GLY A 69 -6.57 -1.45 3.74
N ASN A 70 -5.38 -1.30 4.32
CA ASN A 70 -4.47 -2.42 4.52
C ASN A 70 -5.06 -3.49 5.46
N ALA A 71 -5.77 -3.08 6.52
CA ALA A 71 -6.45 -4.03 7.40
C ALA A 71 -7.51 -4.84 6.64
N ARG A 72 -8.31 -4.21 5.76
CA ARG A 72 -9.28 -4.90 4.90
C ARG A 72 -8.60 -5.90 3.95
N PHE A 73 -7.49 -5.48 3.32
CA PHE A 73 -6.69 -6.36 2.45
C PHE A 73 -6.19 -7.59 3.21
N VAL A 74 -5.58 -7.41 4.39
CA VAL A 74 -5.06 -8.51 5.21
C VAL A 74 -6.17 -9.46 5.69
N ALA A 75 -7.35 -8.91 5.98
CA ALA A 75 -8.52 -9.70 6.38
C ALA A 75 -9.22 -10.42 5.21
N GLY A 76 -8.82 -10.15 3.96
CA GLY A 76 -9.48 -10.72 2.78
C GLY A 76 -10.86 -10.12 2.49
N HIS A 77 -11.15 -8.93 3.00
CA HIS A 77 -12.44 -8.25 2.86
C HIS A 77 -12.30 -6.88 2.18
N PRO A 78 -11.77 -6.80 0.94
CA PRO A 78 -11.66 -5.54 0.23
C PRO A 78 -13.04 -4.95 -0.08
N LEU A 79 -13.12 -3.63 -0.19
CA LEU A 79 -14.33 -2.94 -0.56
C LEU A 79 -14.74 -3.29 -2.00
N LYS A 80 -16.04 -3.46 -2.23
CA LYS A 80 -16.57 -3.61 -3.59
C LYS A 80 -16.48 -2.30 -4.35
N ARG A 81 -15.99 -2.33 -5.59
CA ARG A 81 -15.82 -1.18 -6.48
C ARG A 81 -16.40 -1.46 -7.86
N ASN A 82 -16.87 -0.41 -8.51
CA ASN A 82 -17.25 -0.46 -9.91
C ASN A 82 -16.22 0.35 -10.72
N LEU A 83 -15.11 -0.28 -11.08
CA LEU A 83 -13.99 0.39 -11.75
C LEU A 83 -14.41 1.12 -13.04
N PRO A 84 -15.29 0.58 -13.92
CA PRO A 84 -15.79 1.34 -15.08
C PRO A 84 -16.57 2.61 -14.70
N ALA A 85 -17.34 2.59 -13.61
CA ALA A 85 -18.02 3.76 -13.10
C ALA A 85 -17.04 4.75 -12.47
N ASP A 86 -16.03 4.27 -11.75
CA ASP A 86 -14.99 5.10 -11.15
C ASP A 86 -14.15 5.84 -12.21
N VAL A 87 -13.80 5.17 -13.34
CA VAL A 87 -13.16 5.83 -14.50
C VAL A 87 -14.00 6.99 -15.02
N LYS A 88 -15.31 6.78 -15.18
CA LYS A 88 -16.22 7.84 -15.65
C LYS A 88 -16.33 8.98 -14.64
N ALA A 89 -16.41 8.66 -13.36
CA ALA A 89 -16.53 9.65 -12.28
C ALA A 89 -15.27 10.53 -12.15
N THR A 90 -14.10 9.99 -12.48
CA THR A 90 -12.81 10.71 -12.38
C THR A 90 -12.37 11.34 -13.71
N ALA A 91 -13.13 11.20 -14.80
CA ALA A 91 -12.74 11.68 -16.13
C ALA A 91 -12.53 13.20 -16.21
N SER A 92 -13.24 13.99 -15.41
CA SER A 92 -13.15 15.46 -15.38
C SER A 92 -12.22 16.00 -14.29
N GLY A 93 -11.73 15.16 -13.40
CA GLY A 93 -10.84 15.57 -12.29
C GLY A 93 -10.56 14.43 -11.33
N GLN A 94 -9.44 14.56 -10.62
CA GLN A 94 -9.01 13.58 -9.62
C GLN A 94 -8.68 14.30 -8.31
N TYR A 95 -8.99 13.66 -7.18
CA TYR A 95 -8.81 14.22 -5.84
C TYR A 95 -8.17 13.20 -4.89
N PRO A 96 -6.98 12.65 -5.23
CA PRO A 96 -6.31 11.67 -4.41
C PRO A 96 -5.90 12.28 -3.06
N PHE A 97 -6.09 11.54 -1.99
CA PHE A 97 -5.79 12.03 -0.65
C PHE A 97 -4.34 11.77 -0.20
N ALA A 98 -3.60 10.91 -0.92
CA ALA A 98 -2.22 10.56 -0.59
C ALA A 98 -1.39 10.31 -1.85
N VAL A 99 -0.07 10.44 -1.72
CA VAL A 99 0.92 9.89 -2.65
C VAL A 99 1.75 8.81 -1.96
N VAL A 100 1.88 7.66 -2.61
CA VAL A 100 2.60 6.51 -2.07
C VAL A 100 3.80 6.19 -2.96
N LEU A 101 5.01 6.25 -2.38
CA LEU A 101 6.23 5.73 -3.02
C LEU A 101 6.45 4.29 -2.60
N SER A 102 6.54 3.38 -3.56
CA SER A 102 6.78 1.96 -3.31
C SER A 102 7.72 1.33 -4.33
N CYS A 103 8.12 0.09 -4.07
CA CYS A 103 8.90 -0.69 -5.03
C CYS A 103 8.05 -1.08 -6.25
N ILE A 104 8.73 -1.29 -7.42
CA ILE A 104 8.09 -1.89 -8.60
C ILE A 104 7.78 -3.37 -8.44
N ASP A 105 8.11 -4.00 -7.32
CA ASP A 105 7.87 -5.43 -7.08
C ASP A 105 6.42 -5.81 -7.40
N SER A 106 6.24 -6.74 -8.35
CA SER A 106 4.93 -7.12 -8.87
C SER A 106 4.00 -7.77 -7.83
N ARG A 107 4.57 -8.25 -6.72
CA ARG A 107 3.84 -8.86 -5.61
C ARG A 107 3.22 -7.82 -4.66
N GLN A 108 3.57 -6.52 -4.85
CA GLN A 108 3.12 -5.42 -4.00
C GLN A 108 2.45 -4.32 -4.83
N PRO A 109 1.33 -4.60 -5.53
CA PRO A 109 0.52 -3.55 -6.16
C PRO A 109 -0.14 -2.72 -5.06
N ILE A 110 0.35 -1.48 -4.89
CA ILE A 110 0.09 -0.69 -3.70
C ILE A 110 -1.39 -0.33 -3.54
N GLU A 111 -2.10 -0.12 -4.63
CA GLU A 111 -3.54 0.15 -4.64
C GLU A 111 -4.32 -1.04 -4.07
N ILE A 112 -3.91 -2.27 -4.41
CA ILE A 112 -4.53 -3.49 -3.89
C ILE A 112 -4.19 -3.70 -2.42
N VAL A 113 -2.89 -3.56 -2.07
CA VAL A 113 -2.39 -3.77 -0.69
C VAL A 113 -3.01 -2.77 0.30
N LEU A 114 -3.33 -1.56 -0.18
CA LEU A 114 -3.97 -0.52 0.62
C LEU A 114 -5.49 -0.45 0.40
N ASP A 115 -6.05 -1.37 -0.37
CA ASP A 115 -7.47 -1.40 -0.74
C ASP A 115 -7.99 -0.03 -1.19
N GLN A 116 -7.28 0.57 -2.17
CA GLN A 116 -7.64 1.84 -2.78
C GLN A 116 -8.20 1.65 -4.20
N GLY A 117 -9.17 2.48 -4.56
CA GLY A 117 -9.77 2.49 -5.90
C GLY A 117 -9.14 3.53 -6.81
N ILE A 118 -9.68 3.60 -8.04
CA ILE A 118 -9.30 4.62 -9.03
C ILE A 118 -9.50 6.02 -8.45
N GLY A 119 -8.48 6.86 -8.56
CA GLY A 119 -8.50 8.24 -8.06
C GLY A 119 -8.31 8.40 -6.55
N GLY A 120 -8.11 7.30 -5.79
CA GLY A 120 -7.92 7.37 -4.35
C GLY A 120 -6.54 7.85 -3.92
N ILE A 121 -5.49 7.36 -4.58
CA ILE A 121 -4.10 7.71 -4.29
C ILE A 121 -3.30 7.93 -5.56
N PHE A 122 -2.23 8.72 -5.47
CA PHE A 122 -1.14 8.70 -6.44
C PHE A 122 -0.17 7.57 -6.10
N SER A 123 0.26 6.80 -7.10
CA SER A 123 1.16 5.68 -6.95
C SER A 123 2.46 5.96 -7.71
N ALA A 124 3.54 6.19 -6.97
CA ALA A 124 4.89 6.34 -7.52
C ALA A 124 5.68 5.06 -7.22
N ARG A 125 6.25 4.42 -8.26
CA ARG A 125 6.93 3.14 -8.09
C ARG A 125 8.28 3.12 -8.81
N VAL A 126 9.30 2.71 -8.06
CA VAL A 126 10.65 2.51 -8.57
C VAL A 126 11.33 1.38 -7.80
N ALA A 127 12.23 0.62 -8.43
CA ALA A 127 12.92 -0.49 -7.76
C ALA A 127 13.60 -0.01 -6.46
N GLY A 128 13.34 -0.72 -5.36
CA GLY A 128 13.85 -0.35 -4.03
C GLY A 128 13.31 0.95 -3.47
N ASN A 129 12.18 1.46 -3.97
CA ASN A 129 11.54 2.71 -3.51
C ASN A 129 12.51 3.88 -3.27
N VAL A 130 13.57 3.98 -4.10
CA VAL A 130 14.58 5.04 -4.02
C VAL A 130 14.02 6.39 -4.45
N LEU A 131 14.62 7.49 -3.97
CA LEU A 131 14.25 8.83 -4.39
C LEU A 131 15.12 9.31 -5.56
N ASN A 132 14.47 9.96 -6.55
CA ASN A 132 15.10 10.75 -7.59
C ASN A 132 14.32 12.04 -7.80
N GLU A 133 14.76 12.89 -8.74
CA GLU A 133 14.15 14.19 -8.99
C GLU A 133 12.73 14.06 -9.52
N ASP A 134 12.48 13.07 -10.41
CA ASP A 134 11.15 12.87 -11.00
C ASP A 134 10.13 12.40 -9.96
N ILE A 135 10.53 11.50 -9.06
CA ILE A 135 9.69 11.05 -7.94
C ILE A 135 9.41 12.22 -6.98
N LEU A 136 10.46 13.01 -6.67
CA LEU A 136 10.32 14.15 -5.76
C LEU A 136 9.38 15.22 -6.36
N GLY A 137 9.57 15.58 -7.63
CA GLY A 137 8.69 16.50 -8.34
C GLY A 137 7.25 16.00 -8.44
N SER A 138 7.07 14.68 -8.61
CA SER A 138 5.73 14.07 -8.59
C SER A 138 5.06 14.18 -7.21
N MET A 139 5.82 14.06 -6.12
CA MET A 139 5.30 14.29 -4.76
C MET A 139 4.93 15.75 -4.52
N GLU A 140 5.74 16.69 -5.00
CA GLU A 140 5.43 18.12 -4.94
C GLU A 140 4.14 18.43 -5.70
N PHE A 141 3.99 17.90 -6.91
CA PHE A 141 2.74 18.01 -7.67
C PHE A 141 1.56 17.43 -6.89
N ALA A 142 1.70 16.21 -6.36
CA ALA A 142 0.64 15.55 -5.63
C ALA A 142 0.17 16.36 -4.40
N CYS A 143 1.11 16.89 -3.62
CA CYS A 143 0.79 17.60 -2.39
C CYS A 143 0.44 19.07 -2.63
N LYS A 144 1.30 19.83 -3.35
CA LYS A 144 1.16 21.27 -3.50
C LYS A 144 0.11 21.67 -4.53
N VAL A 145 0.02 20.92 -5.64
CA VAL A 145 -0.89 21.25 -6.75
C VAL A 145 -2.21 20.49 -6.63
N SER A 146 -2.15 19.17 -6.35
CA SER A 146 -3.35 18.33 -6.33
C SER A 146 -3.98 18.17 -4.95
N GLY A 147 -3.36 18.66 -3.87
CA GLY A 147 -3.96 18.73 -2.54
C GLY A 147 -3.91 17.45 -1.71
N ALA A 148 -3.07 16.48 -2.07
CA ALA A 148 -2.84 15.29 -1.27
C ALA A 148 -2.32 15.65 0.13
N LYS A 149 -2.79 14.93 1.16
CA LYS A 149 -2.53 15.23 2.58
C LYS A 149 -1.44 14.36 3.19
N LEU A 150 -1.01 13.31 2.49
CA LEU A 150 -0.11 12.31 3.03
C LEU A 150 0.91 11.86 1.98
N ILE A 151 2.16 11.76 2.39
CA ILE A 151 3.22 11.04 1.66
C ILE A 151 3.51 9.76 2.45
N ALA A 152 3.39 8.60 1.81
CA ALA A 152 3.75 7.32 2.41
C ALA A 152 4.89 6.67 1.63
N VAL A 153 5.97 6.29 2.31
CA VAL A 153 7.10 5.54 1.73
C VAL A 153 7.01 4.09 2.20
N ILE A 154 6.85 3.16 1.27
CA ILE A 154 6.61 1.76 1.58
C ILE A 154 7.72 0.89 1.00
N GLY A 155 8.52 0.30 1.88
CA GLY A 155 9.43 -0.80 1.59
C GLY A 155 8.74 -2.15 1.79
N HIS A 156 9.42 -3.23 1.41
CA HIS A 156 8.90 -4.58 1.62
C HIS A 156 10.04 -5.56 1.95
N SER A 157 9.68 -6.64 2.60
CA SER A 157 10.58 -7.75 2.87
C SER A 157 11.05 -8.43 1.57
N ASN A 158 12.22 -9.04 1.63
CA ASN A 158 12.78 -9.80 0.51
C ASN A 158 12.88 -9.00 -0.81
N CYS A 159 13.17 -7.70 -0.74
CA CYS A 159 13.25 -6.81 -1.89
C CYS A 159 14.42 -7.19 -2.81
N GLY A 160 14.12 -7.41 -4.11
CA GLY A 160 15.15 -7.77 -5.10
C GLY A 160 16.16 -6.64 -5.34
N ALA A 161 15.75 -5.37 -5.29
CA ALA A 161 16.67 -4.23 -5.44
C ALA A 161 17.62 -4.11 -4.24
N ILE A 162 17.11 -4.33 -3.01
CA ILE A 162 17.98 -4.37 -1.82
C ILE A 162 19.03 -5.49 -1.96
N LYS A 163 18.60 -6.70 -2.35
CA LYS A 163 19.53 -7.81 -2.59
C LYS A 163 20.56 -7.49 -3.67
N GLY A 164 20.12 -6.90 -4.78
CA GLY A 164 21.04 -6.49 -5.85
C GLY A 164 22.06 -5.45 -5.39
N ALA A 165 21.67 -4.52 -4.50
CA ALA A 165 22.60 -3.56 -3.91
C ALA A 165 23.62 -4.24 -2.97
N LEU A 166 23.17 -5.24 -2.20
CA LEU A 166 24.04 -6.04 -1.31
C LEU A 166 25.05 -6.90 -2.08
N ASP A 167 24.65 -7.41 -3.24
CA ASP A 167 25.49 -8.23 -4.11
C ASP A 167 26.34 -7.41 -5.10
N ASP A 168 26.30 -6.07 -4.98
CA ASP A 168 27.01 -5.11 -5.85
C ASP A 168 26.78 -5.37 -7.34
N VAL A 169 25.52 -5.67 -7.72
CA VAL A 169 25.15 -5.98 -9.11
C VAL A 169 25.47 -4.80 -10.02
N GLN A 170 26.21 -5.08 -11.10
CA GLN A 170 26.60 -4.13 -12.13
C GLN A 170 25.83 -4.42 -13.42
N LEU A 171 24.89 -3.57 -13.78
CA LEU A 171 24.06 -3.75 -14.98
C LEU A 171 23.49 -2.39 -15.46
N GLY A 172 24.09 -1.78 -16.44
CA GLY A 172 23.60 -0.57 -17.09
C GLY A 172 23.07 0.48 -16.07
N ASN A 173 21.88 0.98 -16.30
CA ASN A 173 21.24 1.97 -15.41
C ASN A 173 20.88 1.42 -14.02
N LEU A 174 20.77 0.09 -13.86
CA LEU A 174 20.52 -0.54 -12.57
C LEU A 174 21.64 -0.26 -11.57
N THR A 175 22.89 -0.22 -12.02
CA THR A 175 24.05 0.11 -11.18
C THR A 175 23.87 1.43 -10.43
N GLY A 176 23.50 2.50 -11.16
CA GLY A 176 23.25 3.82 -10.56
C GLY A 176 22.02 3.87 -9.65
N LEU A 177 20.99 3.07 -9.95
CA LEU A 177 19.82 2.94 -9.09
C LEU A 177 20.18 2.27 -7.77
N LEU A 178 20.91 1.13 -7.81
CA LEU A 178 21.29 0.37 -6.62
C LEU A 178 22.27 1.14 -5.73
N ALA A 179 23.12 1.99 -6.31
CA ALA A 179 24.01 2.85 -5.55
C ALA A 179 23.26 3.78 -4.55
N LYS A 180 22.01 4.16 -4.85
CA LYS A 180 21.18 4.98 -3.97
C LYS A 180 20.73 4.26 -2.69
N ILE A 181 20.76 2.92 -2.70
CA ILE A 181 20.40 2.08 -1.55
C ILE A 181 21.59 1.87 -0.60
N LYS A 182 22.83 1.93 -1.11
CA LYS A 182 24.05 1.62 -0.34
C LYS A 182 24.13 2.36 1.02
N PRO A 183 23.80 3.66 1.14
CA PRO A 183 23.85 4.34 2.44
C PRO A 183 22.93 3.73 3.50
N ALA A 184 21.84 3.08 3.09
CA ALA A 184 20.93 2.40 4.05
C ALA A 184 21.56 1.13 4.66
N MET A 185 22.54 0.53 4.01
CA MET A 185 23.24 -0.65 4.55
C MET A 185 23.99 -0.31 5.84
N ASP A 186 24.62 0.86 5.89
CA ASP A 186 25.44 1.28 7.04
C ASP A 186 24.59 1.63 8.27
N ALA A 187 23.31 1.92 8.07
CA ALA A 187 22.36 2.20 9.14
C ALA A 187 21.82 0.94 9.86
N VAL A 188 22.11 -0.26 9.33
CA VAL A 188 21.73 -1.52 10.00
C VAL A 188 22.78 -1.86 11.06
N PRO A 189 22.35 -2.22 12.29
CA PRO A 189 23.27 -2.55 13.39
C PRO A 189 24.31 -3.61 13.01
N ALA A 190 25.55 -3.45 13.49
CA ALA A 190 26.68 -4.29 13.14
C ALA A 190 26.52 -5.76 13.58
N GLU A 191 25.68 -6.00 14.59
CA GLU A 191 25.37 -7.34 15.12
C GLU A 191 24.54 -8.19 14.17
N VAL A 192 23.88 -7.56 13.17
CA VAL A 192 23.11 -8.28 12.15
C VAL A 192 24.05 -8.89 11.13
N GLN A 193 24.44 -10.13 11.36
CA GLN A 193 25.41 -10.88 10.57
C GLN A 193 24.79 -12.17 10.01
N PRO A 194 25.24 -12.73 8.89
CA PRO A 194 26.18 -12.10 7.93
C PRO A 194 25.48 -10.98 7.12
N ARG A 195 26.25 -9.97 6.69
CA ARG A 195 25.76 -8.81 5.90
C ARG A 195 25.71 -9.17 4.40
N THR A 196 24.83 -10.09 4.05
CA THR A 196 24.69 -10.62 2.67
C THR A 196 23.23 -10.66 2.24
N SER A 197 23.00 -10.74 0.93
CA SER A 197 21.66 -10.88 0.33
C SER A 197 20.92 -12.17 0.72
N ARG A 198 21.66 -13.17 1.26
CA ARG A 198 21.09 -14.44 1.75
C ARG A 198 20.56 -14.34 3.17
N ASN A 199 20.98 -13.34 3.94
CA ASN A 199 20.48 -13.09 5.28
C ASN A 199 19.23 -12.21 5.22
N TYR A 200 18.04 -12.82 5.26
CA TYR A 200 16.76 -12.11 5.20
C TYR A 200 16.61 -11.04 6.29
N LYS A 201 17.12 -11.30 7.51
CA LYS A 201 17.08 -10.32 8.59
C LYS A 201 17.88 -9.06 8.24
N PHE A 202 19.03 -9.23 7.58
CA PHE A 202 19.84 -8.11 7.10
C PHE A 202 19.15 -7.38 5.94
N VAL A 203 18.65 -8.13 4.95
CA VAL A 203 17.91 -7.57 3.81
C VAL A 203 16.72 -6.72 4.27
N ASP A 204 15.93 -7.23 5.21
CA ASP A 204 14.75 -6.53 5.73
C ASP A 204 15.16 -5.32 6.58
N GLY A 205 16.25 -5.42 7.35
CA GLY A 205 16.84 -4.29 8.08
C GLY A 205 17.30 -3.16 7.14
N VAL A 206 17.94 -3.51 6.01
CA VAL A 206 18.31 -2.53 4.98
C VAL A 206 17.08 -1.93 4.32
N SER A 207 16.02 -2.71 4.07
CA SER A 207 14.76 -2.20 3.53
C SER A 207 14.11 -1.17 4.47
N GLU A 208 14.05 -1.44 5.77
CA GLU A 208 13.54 -0.49 6.78
C GLU A 208 14.43 0.77 6.86
N ALA A 209 15.76 0.61 6.84
CA ALA A 209 16.69 1.73 6.85
C ALA A 209 16.56 2.60 5.58
N ASN A 210 16.34 1.97 4.42
CA ASN A 210 16.12 2.68 3.17
C ASN A 210 14.82 3.50 3.17
N VAL A 211 13.75 3.00 3.77
CA VAL A 211 12.51 3.79 3.96
C VAL A 211 12.82 5.05 4.78
N ARG A 212 13.54 4.93 5.90
CA ARG A 212 13.93 6.08 6.73
C ARG A 212 14.84 7.06 5.99
N LEU A 213 15.81 6.56 5.23
CA LEU A 213 16.70 7.37 4.39
C LEU A 213 15.91 8.17 3.36
N VAL A 214 14.97 7.54 2.67
CA VAL A 214 14.12 8.19 1.66
C VAL A 214 13.24 9.26 2.30
N MET A 215 12.64 9.00 3.46
CA MET A 215 11.86 10.01 4.19
C MET A 215 12.72 11.23 4.57
N GLN A 216 13.95 11.00 5.04
CA GLN A 216 14.90 12.07 5.31
C GLN A 216 15.22 12.87 4.05
N GLN A 217 15.55 12.20 2.95
CA GLN A 217 15.85 12.83 1.66
C GLN A 217 14.69 13.65 1.11
N ILE A 218 13.43 13.21 1.25
CA ILE A 218 12.25 13.99 0.86
C ILE A 218 12.25 15.33 1.61
N ARG A 219 12.45 15.29 2.92
CA ARG A 219 12.44 16.49 3.76
C ARG A 219 13.63 17.43 3.46
N GLU A 220 14.80 16.87 3.20
CA GLU A 220 16.02 17.64 2.93
C GLU A 220 16.04 18.29 1.54
N ARG A 221 15.60 17.54 0.52
CA ARG A 221 15.76 17.92 -0.88
C ARG A 221 14.59 18.72 -1.45
N SER A 222 13.40 18.70 -0.80
CA SER A 222 12.25 19.51 -1.21
C SER A 222 11.93 20.59 -0.17
N PRO A 223 12.32 21.84 -0.39
CA PRO A 223 11.88 22.96 0.45
C PRO A 223 10.37 23.11 0.50
N ILE A 224 9.66 22.81 -0.62
CA ILE A 224 8.20 22.88 -0.72
C ILE A 224 7.55 21.87 0.23
N LEU A 225 7.94 20.61 0.15
CA LEU A 225 7.36 19.57 1.00
C LEU A 225 7.76 19.77 2.46
N ARG A 226 8.99 20.22 2.74
CA ARG A 226 9.43 20.54 4.10
C ARG A 226 8.55 21.62 4.72
N GLU A 227 8.29 22.72 4.01
CA GLU A 227 7.42 23.79 4.48
C GLU A 227 6.01 23.26 4.78
N MET A 228 5.42 22.46 3.88
CA MET A 228 4.09 21.89 4.09
C MET A 228 4.05 20.93 5.29
N LEU A 229 5.13 20.16 5.53
CA LEU A 229 5.28 19.28 6.70
C LEU A 229 5.39 20.10 7.99
N ASP A 230 6.19 21.17 8.00
CA ASP A 230 6.41 22.02 9.16
C ASP A 230 5.15 22.82 9.55
N GLN A 231 4.30 23.13 8.57
CA GLN A 231 3.00 23.77 8.75
C GLN A 231 1.86 22.76 9.08
N GLY A 232 2.14 21.46 9.10
CA GLY A 232 1.13 20.43 9.36
C GLY A 232 0.08 20.27 8.26
N GLN A 233 0.34 20.79 7.05
CA GLN A 233 -0.56 20.67 5.91
C GLN A 233 -0.56 19.24 5.33
N ILE A 234 0.56 18.56 5.45
CA ILE A 234 0.76 17.16 5.05
C ILE A 234 1.50 16.39 6.14
N GLU A 235 1.44 15.06 6.07
CA GLU A 235 2.22 14.14 6.90
C GLU A 235 3.11 13.27 6.01
N LEU A 236 4.30 12.88 6.52
CA LEU A 236 5.24 11.96 5.89
C LEU A 236 5.43 10.76 6.81
N VAL A 237 5.12 9.55 6.29
CA VAL A 237 5.21 8.29 7.03
C VAL A 237 5.96 7.22 6.23
N GLY A 238 6.47 6.18 6.95
CA GLY A 238 7.12 5.04 6.33
C GLY A 238 6.89 3.74 7.10
#